data_ba494f552c21e365c1e03016facc119f
#
_entry.id   ba494f552c21e365c1e03016facc119f
#
_cell.length_a   1.000
_cell.length_b   1.000
_cell.length_c   1.000
_cell.angle_alpha   90.00
_cell.angle_beta   90.00
_cell.angle_gamma   90.00
#
_symmetry.space_group_name_H-M   'P 1'
#
loop_
_entity.id
_entity.type
_entity.pdbx_description
1 polymer ?
#
loop_
_entity_poly.entity_id
_entity_poly.type
_entity_poly.pdbx_seq_one_letter_code
_entity_poly.pdbx_strand_id
1 'polypeptide(L)'
;MLQKIGFLPGFNKQITPTGAEAQWTEGENVRFRYGTPEKVGGWNQLGESKLTGAARALHHMVNKSSQKFAAIGTNRILYAYTGGVYYDIHPLTNPSGTAITSAFSTTNGEAGVTLTFASPHGFSAGDIILFGAASTFSAITNSNYTSASFADLKFMVTTVPTSTTITITMPAVETGSGATTSGGITYYRYYHVGPAEQVGAYGWGISLFGGNILGAVTTTLNGTLSDNTYGTGGSGTTITLTSTTGLPTSGTNYITVGTIGSVTASELISYTGVSGSTITGITRGVLNSTRQAWSSLSAVTNASSFTGWGSPAANTDKVTAPGLWSLDNLGGTLIALICNGAVFEWDSDATNATSTRATVISGAPTASRDMLVS
;
A
#
# COMPACT_ATOMS: atom_id res chain seq x y z
N MET A 1 -24.42 -32.85 53.29
CA MET A 1 -25.52 -32.82 52.31
C MET A 1 -24.96 -32.27 51.01
N LEU A 2 -24.94 -33.06 49.93
CA LEU A 2 -24.49 -32.60 48.61
C LEU A 2 -25.70 -31.93 47.92
N GLN A 3 -25.56 -30.62 47.64
CA GLN A 3 -26.60 -29.88 46.94
C GLN A 3 -26.22 -29.82 45.43
N LYS A 4 -27.10 -30.29 44.56
CA LYS A 4 -26.92 -30.21 43.11
C LYS A 4 -27.25 -28.79 42.68
N ILE A 5 -26.25 -28.07 42.20
CA ILE A 5 -26.41 -26.74 41.59
C ILE A 5 -26.50 -26.94 40.08
N GLY A 6 -27.62 -26.57 39.45
CA GLY A 6 -27.80 -26.59 37.99
C GLY A 6 -27.63 -25.19 37.45
N PHE A 7 -26.82 -25.05 36.42
CA PHE A 7 -26.67 -23.80 35.65
C PHE A 7 -27.31 -23.92 34.29
N LEU A 8 -27.97 -22.85 33.84
CA LEU A 8 -28.50 -22.77 32.50
C LEU A 8 -27.37 -22.44 31.52
N PRO A 9 -27.28 -23.11 30.38
CA PRO A 9 -26.28 -22.80 29.35
C PRO A 9 -26.56 -21.45 28.69
N GLY A 10 -25.51 -20.72 28.33
CA GLY A 10 -25.59 -19.42 27.67
C GLY A 10 -25.25 -18.25 28.58
N PHE A 11 -25.09 -17.08 28.02
CA PHE A 11 -24.86 -15.82 28.72
C PHE A 11 -26.12 -14.95 28.66
N ASN A 12 -26.66 -14.61 29.84
CA ASN A 12 -27.81 -13.72 29.95
C ASN A 12 -27.31 -12.31 30.34
N LYS A 13 -27.22 -11.42 29.36
CA LYS A 13 -26.81 -10.02 29.56
C LYS A 13 -27.99 -9.07 29.86
N GLN A 14 -29.22 -9.57 29.88
CA GLN A 14 -30.41 -8.74 30.12
C GLN A 14 -30.73 -8.61 31.61
N ILE A 15 -30.12 -9.42 32.44
CA ILE A 15 -30.35 -9.46 33.91
C ILE A 15 -29.09 -8.97 34.63
N THR A 16 -29.28 -8.28 35.75
CA THR A 16 -28.14 -7.89 36.61
C THR A 16 -27.47 -9.13 37.18
N PRO A 17 -26.17 -9.10 37.48
CA PRO A 17 -25.45 -10.22 38.08
C PRO A 17 -26.13 -10.74 39.39
N THR A 18 -26.75 -9.87 40.14
CA THR A 18 -27.45 -10.20 41.39
C THR A 18 -28.79 -10.92 41.15
N GLY A 19 -29.43 -10.66 40.00
CA GLY A 19 -30.72 -11.31 39.63
C GLY A 19 -30.55 -12.58 38.81
N ALA A 20 -29.32 -12.91 38.41
CA ALA A 20 -29.03 -14.02 37.50
C ALA A 20 -28.69 -15.31 38.28
N GLU A 21 -29.59 -15.76 39.17
CA GLU A 21 -29.41 -17.03 39.86
C GLU A 21 -29.32 -18.19 38.86
N ALA A 22 -28.32 -19.05 39.01
CA ALA A 22 -28.03 -20.21 38.19
C ALA A 22 -27.82 -19.87 36.66
N GLN A 23 -27.45 -18.64 36.34
CA GLN A 23 -27.17 -18.19 34.98
C GLN A 23 -25.78 -17.57 34.91
N TRP A 24 -25.19 -17.63 33.73
CA TRP A 24 -23.93 -16.96 33.41
C TRP A 24 -24.25 -15.58 32.81
N THR A 25 -23.69 -14.54 33.38
CA THR A 25 -23.88 -13.15 32.89
C THR A 25 -22.77 -12.69 31.97
N GLU A 26 -21.59 -13.29 32.13
CA GLU A 26 -20.40 -12.92 31.39
C GLU A 26 -19.43 -14.10 31.24
N GLY A 27 -18.64 -14.12 30.21
CA GLY A 27 -17.58 -15.10 29.99
C GLY A 27 -16.86 -14.88 28.68
N GLU A 28 -15.56 -15.21 28.64
CA GLU A 28 -14.71 -15.11 27.48
C GLU A 28 -14.10 -16.47 27.16
N ASN A 29 -13.91 -16.74 25.86
CA ASN A 29 -13.30 -17.98 25.37
C ASN A 29 -14.00 -19.26 25.88
N VAL A 30 -15.33 -19.21 26.05
CA VAL A 30 -16.15 -20.31 26.55
C VAL A 30 -17.25 -20.61 25.53
N ARG A 31 -17.49 -21.89 25.29
CA ARG A 31 -18.68 -22.39 24.58
C ARG A 31 -19.47 -23.30 25.51
N PHE A 32 -20.75 -23.40 25.29
CA PHE A 32 -21.61 -24.35 26.01
C PHE A 32 -21.82 -25.60 25.18
N ARG A 33 -21.45 -26.75 25.70
CA ARG A 33 -21.63 -28.03 25.04
C ARG A 33 -22.33 -28.98 26.03
N TYR A 34 -23.39 -29.61 25.59
CA TYR A 34 -24.21 -30.48 26.43
C TYR A 34 -24.67 -29.84 27.75
N GLY A 35 -24.94 -28.53 27.72
CA GLY A 35 -25.37 -27.79 28.93
C GLY A 35 -24.27 -27.36 29.89
N THR A 36 -23.02 -27.73 29.62
CA THR A 36 -21.86 -27.35 30.45
C THR A 36 -20.93 -26.35 29.71
N PRO A 37 -20.35 -25.38 30.43
CA PRO A 37 -19.36 -24.51 29.86
C PRO A 37 -18.06 -25.29 29.59
N GLU A 38 -17.53 -25.11 28.40
CA GLU A 38 -16.28 -25.70 27.95
C GLU A 38 -15.37 -24.59 27.40
N LYS A 39 -14.11 -24.60 27.76
CA LYS A 39 -13.14 -23.65 27.23
C LYS A 39 -12.98 -23.85 25.72
N VAL A 40 -13.11 -22.78 24.95
CA VAL A 40 -12.76 -22.80 23.53
C VAL A 40 -11.25 -22.98 23.42
N GLY A 41 -10.81 -23.97 22.64
CA GLY A 41 -9.38 -24.20 22.38
C GLY A 41 -8.70 -22.98 21.74
N GLY A 42 -7.40 -22.93 21.81
CA GLY A 42 -6.61 -21.90 21.14
C GLY A 42 -6.70 -22.00 19.60
N TRP A 43 -6.21 -20.99 18.94
CA TRP A 43 -6.07 -20.96 17.49
C TRP A 43 -4.81 -21.73 17.08
N ASN A 44 -4.94 -22.62 16.12
CA ASN A 44 -3.82 -23.23 15.45
C ASN A 44 -3.62 -22.59 14.09
N GLN A 45 -2.36 -22.43 13.68
CA GLN A 45 -2.05 -21.95 12.35
C GLN A 45 -2.54 -23.01 11.32
N LEU A 46 -3.24 -22.55 10.31
CA LEU A 46 -3.66 -23.36 9.18
C LEU A 46 -2.57 -23.31 8.10
N GLY A 47 -1.91 -24.44 7.84
CA GLY A 47 -0.78 -24.52 6.91
C GLY A 47 0.57 -24.21 7.56
N GLU A 48 1.63 -24.60 6.89
CA GLU A 48 3.02 -24.53 7.42
C GLU A 48 3.70 -23.19 7.12
N SER A 49 3.24 -22.44 6.11
CA SER A 49 3.85 -21.20 5.68
C SER A 49 2.97 -19.98 5.94
N LYS A 50 3.63 -18.83 6.09
CA LYS A 50 2.93 -17.55 6.19
C LYS A 50 2.55 -17.04 4.80
N LEU A 51 1.37 -16.44 4.69
CA LEU A 51 0.96 -15.74 3.48
C LEU A 51 1.76 -14.45 3.30
N THR A 52 2.10 -14.12 2.06
CA THR A 52 2.67 -12.81 1.73
C THR A 52 1.55 -11.79 1.65
N GLY A 53 1.60 -10.78 2.50
CA GLY A 53 0.56 -9.74 2.62
C GLY A 53 -0.55 -10.11 3.62
N ALA A 54 -1.46 -9.16 3.83
CA ALA A 54 -2.63 -9.33 4.69
C ALA A 54 -3.79 -9.94 3.91
N ALA A 55 -4.35 -11.06 4.37
CA ALA A 55 -5.53 -11.67 3.77
C ALA A 55 -6.74 -10.75 3.94
N ARG A 56 -7.45 -10.46 2.83
CA ARG A 56 -8.58 -9.53 2.79
C ARG A 56 -9.82 -10.10 2.12
N ALA A 57 -9.66 -11.16 1.34
CA ALA A 57 -10.75 -11.87 0.71
C ALA A 57 -10.56 -13.37 0.89
N LEU A 58 -11.65 -14.07 1.11
CA LEU A 58 -11.71 -15.51 1.22
C LEU A 58 -12.94 -16.02 0.47
N HIS A 59 -12.73 -16.98 -0.42
CA HIS A 59 -13.82 -17.65 -1.14
C HIS A 59 -13.59 -19.15 -1.14
N HIS A 60 -14.64 -19.91 -0.83
CA HIS A 60 -14.59 -21.36 -0.84
C HIS A 60 -15.26 -21.92 -2.09
N MET A 61 -14.62 -22.85 -2.76
CA MET A 61 -15.15 -23.50 -3.94
C MET A 61 -14.86 -25.00 -3.96
N VAL A 62 -15.61 -25.73 -4.74
CA VAL A 62 -15.48 -27.17 -4.94
C VAL A 62 -15.41 -27.44 -6.44
N ASN A 63 -14.42 -28.19 -6.89
CA ASN A 63 -14.28 -28.55 -8.29
C ASN A 63 -15.15 -29.76 -8.66
N LYS A 64 -15.18 -30.14 -9.95
CA LYS A 64 -15.95 -31.28 -10.47
C LYS A 64 -15.52 -32.62 -9.85
N SER A 65 -14.28 -32.71 -9.38
CA SER A 65 -13.76 -33.90 -8.69
C SER A 65 -14.06 -33.90 -7.18
N SER A 66 -14.95 -33.01 -6.71
CA SER A 66 -15.28 -32.83 -5.30
C SER A 66 -14.08 -32.40 -4.41
N GLN A 67 -13.00 -31.93 -4.98
CA GLN A 67 -11.87 -31.36 -4.25
C GLN A 67 -12.25 -29.95 -3.79
N LYS A 68 -11.94 -29.67 -2.53
CA LYS A 68 -12.25 -28.38 -1.90
C LYS A 68 -11.04 -27.45 -2.00
N PHE A 69 -11.31 -26.23 -2.41
CA PHE A 69 -10.35 -25.15 -2.46
C PHE A 69 -10.85 -23.95 -1.65
N ALA A 70 -9.93 -23.21 -1.08
CA ALA A 70 -10.18 -21.87 -0.56
C ALA A 70 -9.28 -20.88 -1.30
N ALA A 71 -9.89 -19.98 -2.04
CA ALA A 71 -9.16 -18.86 -2.65
C ALA A 71 -8.95 -17.77 -1.59
N ILE A 72 -7.71 -17.29 -1.44
CA ILE A 72 -7.32 -16.30 -0.44
C ILE A 72 -6.65 -15.14 -1.16
N GLY A 73 -7.35 -14.01 -1.23
CA GLY A 73 -6.81 -12.76 -1.76
C GLY A 73 -6.12 -11.95 -0.68
N THR A 74 -4.81 -11.74 -0.81
CA THR A 74 -4.08 -10.79 0.03
C THR A 74 -3.89 -9.48 -0.72
N ASN A 75 -3.47 -8.43 -0.03
CA ASN A 75 -3.09 -7.18 -0.69
C ASN A 75 -1.83 -7.30 -1.57
N ARG A 76 -1.28 -8.51 -1.72
CA ARG A 76 -0.08 -8.80 -2.54
C ARG A 76 -0.27 -9.94 -3.50
N ILE A 77 -0.80 -11.07 -3.06
CA ILE A 77 -0.84 -12.34 -3.79
C ILE A 77 -2.21 -12.99 -3.65
N LEU A 78 -2.67 -13.63 -4.71
CA LEU A 78 -3.81 -14.53 -4.71
C LEU A 78 -3.33 -15.98 -4.53
N TYR A 79 -3.86 -16.66 -3.54
CA TYR A 79 -3.53 -18.05 -3.24
C TYR A 79 -4.75 -18.96 -3.42
N ALA A 80 -4.49 -20.20 -3.80
CA ALA A 80 -5.41 -21.32 -3.63
C ALA A 80 -4.90 -22.22 -2.49
N TYR A 81 -5.75 -22.51 -1.53
CA TYR A 81 -5.43 -23.43 -0.44
C TYR A 81 -6.19 -24.73 -0.64
N THR A 82 -5.49 -25.84 -0.64
CA THR A 82 -6.06 -27.19 -0.68
C THR A 82 -5.06 -28.17 -0.07
N GLY A 83 -5.55 -29.24 0.58
CA GLY A 83 -4.69 -30.29 1.14
C GLY A 83 -3.68 -29.83 2.19
N GLY A 84 -3.92 -28.71 2.88
CA GLY A 84 -2.99 -28.18 3.86
C GLY A 84 -1.93 -27.21 3.31
N VAL A 85 -1.88 -27.00 1.98
CA VAL A 85 -0.84 -26.22 1.30
C VAL A 85 -1.41 -25.00 0.60
N TYR A 86 -0.67 -23.89 0.60
CA TYR A 86 -0.97 -22.67 -0.15
C TYR A 86 -0.23 -22.68 -1.47
N TYR A 87 -0.98 -22.55 -2.57
CA TYR A 87 -0.46 -22.46 -3.92
C TYR A 87 -0.60 -21.03 -4.43
N ASP A 88 0.47 -20.47 -4.95
CA ASP A 88 0.48 -19.14 -5.54
C ASP A 88 -0.10 -19.16 -6.95
N ILE A 89 -1.35 -18.77 -7.07
CA ILE A 89 -2.09 -18.69 -8.34
C ILE A 89 -2.20 -17.27 -8.87
N HIS A 90 -1.44 -16.32 -8.30
CA HIS A 90 -1.51 -14.92 -8.69
C HIS A 90 -1.16 -14.71 -10.17
N PRO A 91 -1.95 -13.91 -10.90
CA PRO A 91 -1.69 -13.66 -12.32
C PRO A 91 -0.42 -12.82 -12.53
N LEU A 92 0.25 -13.05 -13.66
CA LEU A 92 1.46 -12.35 -14.06
C LEU A 92 1.18 -11.40 -15.22
N THR A 93 1.77 -10.19 -15.18
CA THR A 93 1.68 -9.23 -16.28
C THR A 93 2.56 -9.61 -17.47
N ASN A 94 3.61 -10.40 -17.24
CA ASN A 94 4.53 -10.93 -18.24
C ASN A 94 4.72 -12.45 -18.06
N PRO A 95 3.71 -13.27 -18.37
CA PRO A 95 3.73 -14.71 -18.09
C PRO A 95 4.85 -15.46 -18.82
N SER A 96 5.34 -14.93 -19.94
CA SER A 96 6.51 -15.48 -20.64
C SER A 96 7.85 -15.12 -20.00
N GLY A 97 7.83 -14.27 -18.97
CA GLY A 97 9.04 -13.73 -18.36
C GLY A 97 9.75 -12.67 -19.22
N THR A 98 10.61 -11.91 -18.58
CA THR A 98 11.48 -10.93 -19.23
C THR A 98 12.87 -11.05 -18.65
N ALA A 99 13.91 -11.04 -19.49
CA ALA A 99 15.29 -11.13 -19.05
C ALA A 99 15.79 -9.78 -18.52
N ILE A 100 16.47 -9.81 -17.38
CA ILE A 100 17.31 -8.72 -16.89
C ILE A 100 18.75 -9.17 -17.04
N THR A 101 19.58 -8.36 -17.70
CA THR A 101 20.99 -8.66 -17.96
C THR A 101 21.90 -7.61 -17.33
N SER A 102 22.96 -8.05 -16.65
CA SER A 102 24.01 -7.16 -16.08
C SER A 102 23.48 -5.99 -15.23
N ALA A 103 22.45 -6.25 -14.43
CA ALA A 103 21.60 -5.21 -13.88
C ALA A 103 21.50 -5.17 -12.34
N PHE A 104 22.23 -6.06 -11.65
CA PHE A 104 22.18 -6.14 -10.19
C PHE A 104 23.36 -5.39 -9.60
N SER A 105 23.11 -4.50 -8.65
CA SER A 105 24.14 -3.81 -7.90
C SER A 105 23.85 -3.77 -6.41
N THR A 106 24.91 -3.83 -5.61
CA THR A 106 24.86 -3.83 -4.14
C THR A 106 25.75 -2.72 -3.57
N THR A 107 25.45 -2.33 -2.36
CA THR A 107 26.26 -1.37 -1.58
C THR A 107 26.69 -2.03 -0.28
N ASN A 108 27.97 -1.88 0.07
CA ASN A 108 28.53 -2.39 1.32
C ASN A 108 27.78 -1.83 2.53
N GLY A 109 27.41 -2.70 3.46
CA GLY A 109 26.66 -2.35 4.65
C GLY A 109 25.15 -2.23 4.46
N GLU A 110 24.63 -2.45 3.23
CA GLU A 110 23.21 -2.37 2.91
C GLU A 110 22.63 -3.74 2.59
N ALA A 111 21.37 -3.97 2.95
CA ALA A 111 20.61 -5.15 2.54
C ALA A 111 19.89 -4.95 1.19
N GLY A 112 19.95 -3.74 0.65
CA GLY A 112 19.29 -3.35 -0.60
C GLY A 112 20.06 -3.82 -1.83
N VAL A 113 19.37 -4.45 -2.77
CA VAL A 113 19.90 -4.74 -4.11
C VAL A 113 19.13 -3.89 -5.11
N THR A 114 19.86 -3.09 -5.87
CA THR A 114 19.28 -2.28 -6.95
C THR A 114 19.30 -3.09 -8.25
N LEU A 115 18.14 -3.13 -8.90
CA LEU A 115 17.96 -3.72 -10.22
C LEU A 115 17.76 -2.61 -11.24
N THR A 116 18.46 -2.70 -12.36
CA THR A 116 18.34 -1.75 -13.48
C THR A 116 17.75 -2.45 -14.70
N PHE A 117 16.71 -1.89 -15.27
CA PHE A 117 16.01 -2.43 -16.44
C PHE A 117 16.37 -1.62 -17.68
N ALA A 118 16.41 -2.28 -18.82
CA ALA A 118 16.67 -1.62 -20.11
C ALA A 118 15.54 -0.68 -20.57
N SER A 119 14.33 -0.90 -20.05
CA SER A 119 13.12 -0.10 -20.38
C SER A 119 12.31 0.13 -19.10
N PRO A 120 11.35 1.07 -19.10
CA PRO A 120 10.46 1.29 -17.98
C PRO A 120 9.78 -0.01 -17.51
N HIS A 121 9.94 -0.34 -16.24
CA HIS A 121 9.54 -1.64 -15.68
C HIS A 121 8.08 -1.67 -15.21
N GLY A 122 7.46 -0.53 -14.91
CA GLY A 122 6.08 -0.42 -14.45
C GLY A 122 5.81 -0.99 -13.04
N PHE A 123 6.82 -1.29 -12.23
CA PHE A 123 6.66 -1.64 -10.82
C PHE A 123 6.32 -0.42 -9.97
N SER A 124 5.58 -0.68 -8.90
CA SER A 124 5.35 0.25 -7.78
C SER A 124 5.98 -0.31 -6.50
N ALA A 125 6.26 0.55 -5.53
CA ALA A 125 6.72 0.09 -4.23
C ALA A 125 5.67 -0.84 -3.60
N GLY A 126 6.14 -1.98 -3.09
CA GLY A 126 5.29 -3.03 -2.55
C GLY A 126 4.81 -4.07 -3.55
N ASP A 127 5.10 -3.94 -4.84
CA ASP A 127 4.87 -5.01 -5.82
C ASP A 127 5.76 -6.22 -5.56
N ILE A 128 5.37 -7.35 -6.12
CA ILE A 128 6.14 -8.58 -6.06
C ILE A 128 6.82 -8.84 -7.41
N ILE A 129 8.12 -9.08 -7.36
CA ILE A 129 8.92 -9.62 -8.45
C ILE A 129 9.27 -11.07 -8.13
N LEU A 130 9.07 -11.97 -9.09
CA LEU A 130 9.50 -13.35 -9.03
C LEU A 130 10.66 -13.52 -10.02
N PHE A 131 11.76 -14.08 -9.58
CA PHE A 131 12.83 -14.49 -10.48
C PHE A 131 12.60 -15.93 -10.91
N GLY A 132 12.92 -16.23 -12.17
CA GLY A 132 12.89 -17.59 -12.69
C GLY A 132 14.06 -18.41 -12.20
N ALA A 133 14.10 -19.68 -12.64
CA ALA A 133 15.22 -20.57 -12.38
C ALA A 133 16.54 -19.92 -12.77
N ALA A 134 17.57 -20.21 -12.00
CA ALA A 134 18.89 -19.60 -12.14
C ALA A 134 19.37 -19.63 -13.58
N SER A 135 19.39 -18.51 -14.20
CA SER A 135 20.16 -18.31 -15.42
C SER A 135 21.57 -17.85 -15.08
N THR A 136 22.36 -17.82 -16.08
CA THR A 136 23.80 -17.62 -16.01
C THR A 136 24.17 -16.15 -15.87
N PHE A 137 23.84 -15.48 -14.76
CA PHE A 137 24.55 -14.24 -14.51
C PHE A 137 25.78 -14.46 -13.65
N SER A 138 26.83 -13.70 -13.91
CA SER A 138 28.03 -13.69 -13.08
C SER A 138 27.65 -13.26 -11.66
N ALA A 139 28.35 -13.81 -10.66
CA ALA A 139 28.22 -13.32 -9.29
C ALA A 139 28.39 -11.80 -9.25
N ILE A 140 27.63 -11.13 -8.40
CA ILE A 140 27.83 -9.71 -8.14
C ILE A 140 29.23 -9.56 -7.55
N THR A 141 30.08 -8.76 -8.19
CA THR A 141 31.47 -8.59 -7.77
C THR A 141 31.53 -8.06 -6.33
N ASN A 142 32.38 -8.66 -5.52
CA ASN A 142 32.53 -8.31 -4.09
C ASN A 142 31.23 -8.43 -3.25
N SER A 143 30.28 -9.25 -3.68
CA SER A 143 29.02 -9.49 -2.99
C SER A 143 28.89 -10.94 -2.56
N ASN A 144 28.16 -11.19 -1.48
CA ASN A 144 27.80 -12.54 -1.03
C ASN A 144 26.68 -13.15 -1.87
N TYR A 145 26.01 -12.36 -2.74
CA TYR A 145 24.88 -12.82 -3.52
C TYR A 145 25.32 -13.41 -4.86
N THR A 146 24.76 -14.54 -5.18
CA THR A 146 24.95 -15.26 -6.44
C THR A 146 23.61 -15.38 -7.17
N SER A 147 23.59 -15.91 -8.37
CA SER A 147 22.34 -16.21 -9.09
C SER A 147 21.38 -17.08 -8.28
N ALA A 148 21.92 -18.02 -7.49
CA ALA A 148 21.12 -18.88 -6.61
C ALA A 148 20.40 -18.08 -5.49
N SER A 149 20.90 -16.91 -5.12
CA SER A 149 20.25 -16.05 -4.12
C SER A 149 18.97 -15.41 -4.62
N PHE A 150 18.69 -15.48 -5.92
CA PHE A 150 17.51 -14.90 -6.56
C PHE A 150 16.62 -15.96 -7.23
N ALA A 151 17.20 -17.08 -7.67
CA ALA A 151 16.53 -18.10 -8.47
C ALA A 151 15.27 -18.64 -7.78
N ASP A 152 14.15 -18.67 -8.51
CA ASP A 152 12.83 -19.13 -8.06
C ASP A 152 12.32 -18.45 -6.77
N LEU A 153 12.90 -17.29 -6.43
CA LEU A 153 12.52 -16.53 -5.23
C LEU A 153 11.67 -15.31 -5.57
N LYS A 154 10.81 -14.95 -4.62
CA LYS A 154 9.96 -13.78 -4.66
C LYS A 154 10.51 -12.70 -3.74
N PHE A 155 10.55 -11.47 -4.24
CA PHE A 155 10.96 -10.31 -3.47
C PHE A 155 9.92 -9.21 -3.58
N MET A 156 9.77 -8.45 -2.50
CA MET A 156 8.97 -7.24 -2.52
C MET A 156 9.84 -6.08 -3.00
N VAL A 157 9.32 -5.31 -3.94
CA VAL A 157 9.92 -4.04 -4.37
C VAL A 157 9.83 -3.05 -3.22
N THR A 158 10.97 -2.67 -2.68
CA THR A 158 11.05 -1.77 -1.53
C THR A 158 10.88 -0.32 -1.95
N THR A 159 11.62 0.09 -2.99
CA THR A 159 11.55 1.43 -3.56
C THR A 159 11.64 1.41 -5.08
N VAL A 160 11.16 2.48 -5.70
CA VAL A 160 11.23 2.71 -7.14
C VAL A 160 11.91 4.06 -7.38
N PRO A 161 13.24 4.12 -7.38
CA PRO A 161 13.98 5.37 -7.53
C PRO A 161 13.74 6.06 -8.88
N THR A 162 13.64 5.27 -9.97
CA THR A 162 13.35 5.77 -11.32
C THR A 162 12.41 4.81 -12.06
N SER A 163 11.95 5.19 -13.24
CA SER A 163 11.14 4.29 -14.09
C SER A 163 11.89 3.03 -14.57
N THR A 164 13.22 3.04 -14.47
CA THR A 164 14.09 1.93 -14.90
C THR A 164 14.85 1.26 -13.77
N THR A 165 14.68 1.70 -12.51
CA THR A 165 15.38 1.10 -11.37
C THR A 165 14.43 0.80 -10.23
N ILE A 166 14.58 -0.37 -9.63
CA ILE A 166 13.91 -0.75 -8.39
C ILE A 166 14.93 -1.22 -7.36
N THR A 167 14.56 -1.18 -6.09
CA THR A 167 15.33 -1.79 -5.01
C THR A 167 14.52 -2.90 -4.35
N ILE A 168 15.15 -4.02 -4.10
CA ILE A 168 14.62 -5.12 -3.29
C ILE A 168 15.48 -5.28 -2.03
N THR A 169 14.92 -5.83 -0.96
CA THR A 169 15.67 -6.07 0.29
C THR A 169 15.97 -7.55 0.42
N MET A 170 17.23 -7.86 0.64
CA MET A 170 17.72 -9.22 0.87
C MET A 170 17.72 -9.55 2.36
N PRO A 171 17.73 -10.86 2.73
CA PRO A 171 17.72 -11.27 4.14
C PRO A 171 18.99 -10.90 4.92
N ALA A 172 20.12 -10.71 4.25
CA ALA A 172 21.41 -10.40 4.85
C ALA A 172 21.92 -9.04 4.38
N VAL A 173 22.79 -8.43 5.15
CA VAL A 173 23.52 -7.21 4.78
C VAL A 173 24.74 -7.60 3.93
N GLU A 174 25.00 -6.84 2.89
CA GLU A 174 26.17 -7.02 2.02
C GLU A 174 27.48 -6.63 2.69
N THR A 175 28.52 -7.38 2.39
CA THR A 175 29.88 -7.11 2.88
C THR A 175 30.76 -6.38 1.86
N GLY A 176 30.22 -6.10 0.68
CA GLY A 176 30.93 -5.40 -0.37
C GLY A 176 30.01 -4.68 -1.35
N SER A 177 30.56 -3.76 -2.10
CA SER A 177 29.85 -3.06 -3.18
C SER A 177 30.25 -3.66 -4.52
N GLY A 178 29.28 -3.93 -5.38
CA GLY A 178 29.55 -4.47 -6.70
C GLY A 178 28.33 -4.51 -7.61
N ALA A 179 28.57 -4.96 -8.82
CA ALA A 179 27.53 -5.15 -9.83
C ALA A 179 27.78 -6.41 -10.64
N THR A 180 26.74 -6.93 -11.28
CA THR A 180 26.87 -8.01 -12.27
C THR A 180 27.54 -7.47 -13.52
N THR A 181 28.44 -8.26 -14.09
CA THR A 181 29.20 -7.87 -15.28
C THR A 181 28.72 -8.57 -16.56
N SER A 182 28.01 -9.69 -16.42
CA SER A 182 27.50 -10.47 -17.56
C SER A 182 26.37 -11.42 -17.14
N GLY A 183 25.67 -11.96 -18.12
CA GLY A 183 24.56 -12.88 -17.92
C GLY A 183 23.26 -12.18 -17.54
N GLY A 184 22.26 -12.95 -17.16
CA GLY A 184 20.96 -12.43 -16.79
C GLY A 184 20.07 -13.46 -16.14
N ILE A 185 18.95 -13.01 -15.63
CA ILE A 185 17.90 -13.82 -15.04
C ILE A 185 16.54 -13.38 -15.57
N THR A 186 15.64 -14.34 -15.80
CA THR A 186 14.28 -14.02 -16.16
C THR A 186 13.52 -13.55 -14.93
N TYR A 187 12.72 -12.51 -15.08
CA TYR A 187 11.81 -12.07 -14.03
C TYR A 187 10.36 -12.10 -14.51
N TYR A 188 9.46 -12.24 -13.54
CA TYR A 188 8.03 -12.19 -13.72
C TYR A 188 7.45 -11.11 -12.79
N ARG A 189 6.54 -10.31 -13.33
CA ARG A 189 5.87 -9.26 -12.57
C ARG A 189 4.46 -9.69 -12.23
N TYR A 190 4.10 -9.61 -10.97
CA TYR A 190 2.76 -9.82 -10.48
C TYR A 190 1.86 -8.63 -10.83
N TYR A 191 0.59 -8.90 -11.07
CA TYR A 191 -0.38 -7.82 -11.17
C TYR A 191 -0.42 -7.04 -9.87
N HIS A 192 -0.44 -5.71 -9.98
CA HIS A 192 -0.55 -4.83 -8.82
C HIS A 192 -1.94 -4.93 -8.21
N VAL A 193 -2.05 -5.30 -6.93
CA VAL A 193 -3.33 -5.45 -6.22
C VAL A 193 -3.80 -4.11 -5.65
N GLY A 194 -2.86 -3.27 -5.27
CA GLY A 194 -3.13 -1.99 -4.63
C GLY A 194 -2.31 -1.79 -3.36
N PRO A 195 -2.42 -0.64 -2.70
CA PRO A 195 -1.65 -0.34 -1.50
C PRO A 195 -2.05 -1.24 -0.33
N ALA A 196 -1.13 -1.41 0.63
CA ALA A 196 -1.37 -2.18 1.86
C ALA A 196 -2.43 -1.52 2.74
N GLU A 197 -2.49 -0.21 2.74
CA GLU A 197 -3.39 0.62 3.52
C GLU A 197 -4.11 1.62 2.62
N GLN A 198 -5.16 2.23 3.13
CA GLN A 198 -5.85 3.28 2.42
C GLN A 198 -4.92 4.49 2.26
N VAL A 199 -4.71 4.93 1.03
CA VAL A 199 -3.85 6.06 0.71
C VAL A 199 -4.71 7.21 0.21
N GLY A 200 -4.38 8.42 0.64
CA GLY A 200 -5.03 9.63 0.16
C GLY A 200 -6.50 9.70 0.59
N ALA A 201 -6.77 10.12 1.80
CA ALA A 201 -8.12 10.39 2.24
C ALA A 201 -8.25 11.82 2.73
N TYR A 202 -9.39 12.43 2.40
CA TYR A 202 -9.84 13.68 2.99
C TYR A 202 -11.01 13.37 3.90
N GLY A 203 -11.01 13.89 5.13
CA GLY A 203 -12.14 13.71 6.02
C GLY A 203 -11.80 13.78 7.50
N TRP A 204 -12.79 13.53 8.32
CA TRP A 204 -12.67 13.53 9.77
C TRP A 204 -11.67 12.49 10.26
N GLY A 205 -10.64 12.92 11.01
CA GLY A 205 -9.65 12.05 11.63
C GLY A 205 -8.55 11.52 10.71
N ILE A 206 -8.52 11.90 9.43
CA ILE A 206 -7.53 11.40 8.46
C ILE A 206 -6.43 12.42 8.17
N SER A 207 -6.76 13.72 8.20
CA SER A 207 -5.80 14.79 8.00
C SER A 207 -6.26 16.07 8.70
N LEU A 208 -5.48 17.13 8.56
CA LEU A 208 -5.89 18.45 9.03
C LEU A 208 -7.18 18.89 8.33
N PHE A 209 -7.99 19.64 9.08
CA PHE A 209 -9.22 20.23 8.61
C PHE A 209 -8.98 21.09 7.34
N GLY A 210 -9.71 20.81 6.28
CA GLY A 210 -9.61 21.56 5.03
C GLY A 210 -8.63 21.04 3.99
N GLY A 211 -7.99 19.89 4.19
CA GLY A 211 -7.14 19.31 3.15
C GLY A 211 -6.14 18.28 3.64
N ASN A 212 -5.58 17.54 2.68
CA ASN A 212 -4.56 16.54 2.93
C ASN A 212 -3.17 17.10 2.66
N ILE A 213 -2.28 16.96 3.64
CA ILE A 213 -0.88 17.33 3.52
C ILE A 213 -0.04 16.19 2.90
N LEU A 214 -0.59 14.98 2.84
CA LEU A 214 0.11 13.83 2.25
C LEU A 214 0.32 14.07 0.75
N GLY A 215 1.59 14.18 0.36
CA GLY A 215 1.99 14.52 -1.01
C GLY A 215 2.04 16.01 -1.32
N ALA A 216 1.76 16.90 -0.35
CA ALA A 216 2.01 18.32 -0.56
C ALA A 216 3.50 18.55 -0.76
N VAL A 217 3.83 19.35 -1.78
CA VAL A 217 5.22 19.78 -2.01
C VAL A 217 5.67 20.61 -0.82
N THR A 218 6.77 20.21 -0.19
CA THR A 218 7.39 20.91 0.91
C THR A 218 8.74 21.48 0.47
N THR A 219 9.04 22.68 0.91
CA THR A 219 10.29 23.38 0.67
C THR A 219 10.61 24.25 1.90
N THR A 220 11.54 25.16 1.79
CA THR A 220 11.88 26.12 2.85
C THR A 220 12.07 27.52 2.29
N LEU A 221 11.94 28.54 3.14
CA LEU A 221 12.30 29.90 2.79
C LEU A 221 13.81 29.99 2.52
N ASN A 222 14.19 30.65 1.43
CA ASN A 222 15.57 31.02 1.16
C ASN A 222 15.75 32.50 1.50
N GLY A 223 16.04 32.78 2.76
CA GLY A 223 16.12 34.12 3.34
C GLY A 223 15.02 34.35 4.39
N THR A 224 15.20 35.41 5.16
CA THR A 224 14.23 35.84 6.17
C THR A 224 13.07 36.59 5.52
N LEU A 225 11.87 36.42 6.07
CA LEU A 225 10.66 37.11 5.64
C LEU A 225 10.20 37.99 6.79
N SER A 226 10.38 39.31 6.66
CA SER A 226 10.02 40.24 7.72
C SER A 226 8.50 40.49 7.76
N ASP A 227 7.97 40.85 8.90
CA ASP A 227 6.55 41.14 9.11
C ASP A 227 6.02 42.26 8.19
N ASN A 228 6.84 43.23 7.88
CA ASN A 228 6.44 44.40 7.09
C ASN A 228 6.77 44.33 5.60
N THR A 229 7.38 43.25 5.13
CA THR A 229 7.98 43.23 3.79
C THR A 229 6.98 43.09 2.67
N TYR A 230 5.82 42.43 2.91
CA TYR A 230 4.89 42.10 1.84
C TYR A 230 3.41 42.14 2.31
N GLY A 231 2.58 42.80 1.56
CA GLY A 231 1.16 42.95 1.83
C GLY A 231 0.59 44.22 1.26
N THR A 232 -0.66 44.53 1.45
CA THR A 232 -1.29 45.77 0.96
C THR A 232 -0.53 46.98 1.51
N GLY A 233 0.33 47.60 0.68
CA GLY A 233 1.22 48.73 1.03
C GLY A 233 2.69 48.44 1.32
N GLY A 234 3.14 47.20 1.27
CA GLY A 234 4.57 46.82 1.44
C GLY A 234 5.31 46.75 0.11
N SER A 235 6.57 47.14 0.10
CA SER A 235 7.47 47.05 -1.06
C SER A 235 8.05 45.64 -1.16
N GLY A 236 7.55 44.84 -2.04
CA GLY A 236 8.09 43.51 -2.38
C GLY A 236 6.96 42.60 -2.84
N THR A 237 7.14 42.01 -4.01
CA THR A 237 6.11 41.17 -4.66
C THR A 237 6.57 39.73 -4.79
N THR A 238 7.70 39.39 -4.17
CA THR A 238 8.32 38.07 -4.38
C THR A 238 8.86 37.46 -3.08
N ILE A 239 8.81 36.15 -2.98
CA ILE A 239 9.46 35.36 -1.91
C ILE A 239 10.36 34.33 -2.58
N THR A 240 11.61 34.23 -2.14
CA THR A 240 12.55 33.20 -2.62
C THR A 240 12.45 31.96 -1.75
N LEU A 241 12.32 30.79 -2.41
CA LEU A 241 12.28 29.48 -1.80
C LEU A 241 13.53 28.68 -2.15
N THR A 242 13.85 27.68 -1.36
CA THR A 242 14.96 26.76 -1.68
C THR A 242 14.67 25.97 -2.95
N SER A 243 13.43 25.62 -3.18
CA SER A 243 12.95 24.99 -4.42
C SER A 243 11.49 25.38 -4.66
N THR A 244 11.12 25.53 -5.93
CA THR A 244 9.75 25.76 -6.39
C THR A 244 9.21 24.56 -7.18
N THR A 245 10.00 23.48 -7.27
CA THR A 245 9.61 22.27 -8.02
C THR A 245 8.31 21.70 -7.47
N GLY A 246 7.33 21.51 -8.35
CA GLY A 246 6.00 20.96 -8.01
C GLY A 246 5.01 22.00 -7.44
N LEU A 247 5.39 23.28 -7.33
CA LEU A 247 4.44 24.35 -7.06
C LEU A 247 3.68 24.73 -8.33
N PRO A 248 2.36 24.99 -8.26
CA PRO A 248 1.60 25.51 -9.40
C PRO A 248 2.16 26.85 -9.90
N THR A 249 2.25 27.01 -11.22
CA THR A 249 2.92 28.17 -11.85
C THR A 249 1.98 29.25 -12.37
N SER A 250 0.66 29.00 -12.33
CA SER A 250 -0.34 29.95 -12.84
C SER A 250 -1.62 29.93 -11.99
N GLY A 251 -2.37 31.00 -12.06
CA GLY A 251 -3.58 31.19 -11.23
C GLY A 251 -3.26 31.63 -9.80
N THR A 252 -4.29 31.80 -8.98
CA THR A 252 -4.11 32.10 -7.56
C THR A 252 -3.85 30.81 -6.78
N ASN A 253 -2.67 30.71 -6.22
CA ASN A 253 -2.20 29.55 -5.48
C ASN A 253 -1.82 29.96 -4.05
N TYR A 254 -1.65 28.96 -3.18
CA TYR A 254 -1.39 29.19 -1.77
C TYR A 254 -0.21 28.35 -1.27
N ILE A 255 0.57 28.93 -0.38
CA ILE A 255 1.56 28.23 0.45
C ILE A 255 1.28 28.53 1.93
N THR A 256 1.61 27.58 2.78
CA THR A 256 1.68 27.78 4.24
C THR A 256 3.14 27.88 4.64
N VAL A 257 3.50 28.91 5.39
CA VAL A 257 4.82 29.02 6.03
C VAL A 257 4.66 28.71 7.51
N GLY A 258 5.57 27.90 8.06
CA GLY A 258 5.55 27.45 9.44
C GLY A 258 4.90 26.09 9.66
N THR A 259 4.43 25.84 10.88
CA THR A 259 3.84 24.55 11.27
C THR A 259 2.37 24.50 10.87
N ILE A 260 2.03 23.65 9.92
CA ILE A 260 0.65 23.48 9.47
C ILE A 260 -0.25 23.04 10.63
N GLY A 261 -1.43 23.63 10.68
CA GLY A 261 -2.43 23.36 11.72
C GLY A 261 -2.23 24.17 13.01
N SER A 262 -1.19 24.97 13.12
CA SER A 262 -1.02 25.91 14.21
C SER A 262 -1.55 27.29 13.82
N VAL A 263 -2.52 27.81 14.53
CA VAL A 263 -3.08 29.15 14.29
C VAL A 263 -2.12 30.29 14.65
N THR A 264 -1.11 30.01 15.47
CA THR A 264 -0.11 30.98 15.94
C THR A 264 1.28 30.79 15.31
N ALA A 265 1.55 29.61 14.78
CA ALA A 265 2.86 29.25 14.22
C ALA A 265 2.77 28.90 12.72
N SER A 266 1.80 29.45 12.01
CA SER A 266 1.69 29.35 10.55
C SER A 266 1.09 30.62 9.96
N GLU A 267 1.45 30.88 8.70
CA GLU A 267 0.90 31.94 7.88
C GLU A 267 0.55 31.38 6.51
N LEU A 268 -0.65 31.74 6.02
CA LEU A 268 -1.08 31.41 4.66
C LEU A 268 -0.77 32.60 3.74
N ILE A 269 -0.10 32.33 2.64
CA ILE A 269 0.34 33.31 1.65
C ILE A 269 -0.21 32.89 0.28
N SER A 270 -0.90 33.79 -0.42
CA SER A 270 -1.25 33.56 -1.81
C SER A 270 -0.17 34.10 -2.74
N TYR A 271 -0.04 33.46 -3.93
CA TYR A 271 0.85 33.88 -5.00
C TYR A 271 0.22 33.62 -6.37
N THR A 272 0.68 34.28 -7.42
CA THR A 272 0.09 34.16 -8.76
C THR A 272 1.04 33.64 -9.81
N GLY A 273 2.34 33.48 -9.50
CA GLY A 273 3.31 32.96 -10.46
C GLY A 273 4.57 32.44 -9.78
N VAL A 274 5.36 31.72 -10.57
CA VAL A 274 6.67 31.18 -10.18
C VAL A 274 7.71 31.58 -11.24
N SER A 275 8.84 32.09 -10.82
CA SER A 275 9.97 32.44 -11.68
C SER A 275 11.28 31.97 -11.06
N GLY A 276 11.90 30.94 -11.62
CA GLY A 276 13.06 30.27 -11.03
C GLY A 276 12.73 29.73 -9.62
N SER A 277 13.51 30.09 -8.63
CA SER A 277 13.29 29.73 -7.21
C SER A 277 12.40 30.72 -6.45
N THR A 278 11.70 31.62 -7.14
CA THR A 278 10.94 32.71 -6.54
C THR A 278 9.47 32.61 -6.88
N ILE A 279 8.59 32.75 -5.88
CA ILE A 279 7.14 32.97 -6.10
C ILE A 279 6.87 34.47 -6.21
N THR A 280 5.91 34.84 -7.07
CA THR A 280 5.59 36.21 -7.46
C THR A 280 4.12 36.55 -7.27
N GLY A 281 3.80 37.84 -7.20
CA GLY A 281 2.40 38.30 -7.02
C GLY A 281 1.82 37.85 -5.69
N ILE A 282 2.54 37.99 -4.62
CA ILE A 282 2.20 37.46 -3.30
C ILE A 282 1.27 38.39 -2.50
N THR A 283 0.37 37.77 -1.73
CA THR A 283 -0.41 38.43 -0.68
C THR A 283 -0.26 37.62 0.60
N ARG A 284 0.13 38.27 1.70
CA ARG A 284 0.39 37.64 2.99
C ARG A 284 -0.82 37.70 3.91
N GLY A 285 -0.87 36.75 4.86
CA GLY A 285 -1.91 36.73 5.88
C GLY A 285 -3.31 36.54 5.31
N VAL A 286 -3.44 35.77 4.21
CA VAL A 286 -4.73 35.50 3.58
C VAL A 286 -5.57 34.50 4.40
N LEU A 287 -6.88 34.49 4.16
CA LEU A 287 -7.85 33.59 4.82
C LEU A 287 -7.77 33.63 6.36
N ASN A 288 -7.67 34.85 6.91
CA ASN A 288 -7.55 35.10 8.36
C ASN A 288 -6.32 34.51 9.04
N SER A 289 -5.29 34.15 8.31
CA SER A 289 -3.99 33.82 8.92
C SER A 289 -3.27 35.10 9.34
N THR A 290 -2.50 35.01 10.43
CA THR A 290 -1.75 36.18 10.94
C THR A 290 -0.42 36.28 10.23
N ARG A 291 -0.17 37.44 9.64
CA ARG A 291 1.16 37.78 9.09
C ARG A 291 2.18 37.91 10.21
N GLN A 292 3.36 37.35 10.04
CA GLN A 292 4.43 37.39 11.02
C GLN A 292 5.82 37.29 10.36
N ALA A 293 6.85 37.54 11.13
CA ALA A 293 8.24 37.40 10.68
C ALA A 293 8.62 35.90 10.67
N TRP A 294 9.32 35.49 9.61
CA TRP A 294 9.83 34.14 9.46
C TRP A 294 11.33 34.13 9.25
N SER A 295 12.01 33.20 9.90
CA SER A 295 13.44 32.99 9.71
C SER A 295 13.70 32.26 8.38
N SER A 296 14.93 32.43 7.88
CA SER A 296 15.44 31.58 6.79
C SER A 296 15.29 30.10 7.18
N LEU A 297 15.02 29.24 6.20
CA LEU A 297 14.77 27.80 6.35
C LEU A 297 13.46 27.45 7.08
N SER A 298 12.58 28.41 7.39
CA SER A 298 11.23 28.09 7.83
C SER A 298 10.53 27.18 6.80
N ALA A 299 9.83 26.16 7.29
CA ALA A 299 9.12 25.21 6.43
C ALA A 299 8.05 25.91 5.59
N VAL A 300 7.98 25.52 4.33
CA VAL A 300 6.97 26.01 3.37
C VAL A 300 6.29 24.81 2.76
N THR A 301 4.97 24.78 2.77
CA THR A 301 4.17 23.69 2.20
C THR A 301 3.18 24.24 1.19
N ASN A 302 3.03 23.57 0.05
CA ASN A 302 2.01 23.89 -0.94
C ASN A 302 0.60 23.69 -0.32
N ALA A 303 -0.18 24.77 -0.27
CA ALA A 303 -1.53 24.79 0.26
C ALA A 303 -2.60 25.02 -0.84
N SER A 304 -2.20 25.02 -2.10
CA SER A 304 -3.11 25.34 -3.23
C SER A 304 -4.23 24.30 -3.40
N SER A 305 -4.02 23.09 -2.90
CA SER A 305 -5.01 22.02 -2.91
C SER A 305 -5.88 21.98 -1.64
N PHE A 306 -5.67 22.88 -0.70
CA PHE A 306 -6.50 22.95 0.51
C PHE A 306 -7.87 23.56 0.18
N THR A 307 -8.92 22.86 0.59
CA THR A 307 -10.29 23.29 0.39
C THR A 307 -10.96 23.50 1.75
N GLY A 308 -11.80 24.51 1.85
CA GLY A 308 -12.58 24.77 3.07
C GLY A 308 -13.82 23.89 3.20
N TRP A 309 -14.58 24.11 4.27
CA TRP A 309 -15.87 23.47 4.49
C TRP A 309 -16.83 23.71 3.31
N GLY A 310 -17.45 22.62 2.84
CA GLY A 310 -18.45 22.70 1.78
C GLY A 310 -17.90 22.85 0.36
N SER A 311 -16.59 22.97 0.19
CA SER A 311 -15.95 22.92 -1.13
C SER A 311 -15.53 21.48 -1.45
N PRO A 312 -15.86 20.95 -2.64
CA PRO A 312 -15.28 19.69 -3.06
C PRO A 312 -13.77 19.84 -3.13
N ALA A 313 -13.03 18.80 -2.75
CA ALA A 313 -11.59 18.78 -2.91
C ALA A 313 -11.25 19.10 -4.37
N ALA A 314 -10.39 20.10 -4.59
CA ALA A 314 -9.91 20.45 -5.93
C ALA A 314 -9.07 19.34 -6.56
N ASN A 315 -8.68 18.36 -5.76
CA ASN A 315 -7.87 17.23 -6.15
C ASN A 315 -8.77 16.08 -6.61
N THR A 316 -8.45 15.55 -7.79
CA THR A 316 -9.03 14.31 -8.32
C THR A 316 -8.41 13.06 -7.69
N ASP A 317 -7.52 13.21 -6.72
CA ASP A 317 -6.92 12.09 -6.02
C ASP A 317 -8.00 11.31 -5.28
N LYS A 318 -8.41 10.27 -5.92
CA LYS A 318 -9.37 9.32 -5.37
C LYS A 318 -8.73 8.68 -4.15
N VAL A 319 -9.51 8.54 -3.10
CA VAL A 319 -9.16 7.64 -2.01
C VAL A 319 -8.84 6.28 -2.63
N THR A 320 -7.59 5.90 -2.61
CA THR A 320 -7.19 4.58 -3.10
C THR A 320 -7.49 3.58 -1.98
N ALA A 321 -8.53 2.79 -2.18
CA ALA A 321 -8.85 1.70 -1.28
C ALA A 321 -7.64 0.75 -1.17
N PRO A 322 -7.45 0.10 0.00
CA PRO A 322 -6.44 -0.95 0.11
C PRO A 322 -6.65 -2.00 -0.97
N GLY A 323 -5.58 -2.68 -1.35
CA GLY A 323 -5.64 -3.79 -2.31
C GLY A 323 -6.66 -4.83 -1.87
N LEU A 324 -7.76 -4.95 -2.60
CA LEU A 324 -8.89 -5.82 -2.33
C LEU A 324 -9.16 -6.71 -3.54
N TRP A 325 -9.70 -7.89 -3.24
CA TRP A 325 -10.19 -8.83 -4.23
C TRP A 325 -11.69 -9.00 -4.06
N SER A 326 -12.42 -9.09 -5.18
CA SER A 326 -13.73 -9.70 -5.26
C SER A 326 -13.55 -11.08 -5.85
N LEU A 327 -14.01 -12.11 -5.13
CA LEU A 327 -13.79 -13.52 -5.48
C LEU A 327 -15.14 -14.23 -5.58
N ASP A 328 -15.35 -14.96 -6.67
CA ASP A 328 -16.51 -15.80 -6.89
C ASP A 328 -16.12 -16.98 -7.79
N ASN A 329 -17.01 -17.92 -8.07
CA ASN A 329 -16.71 -19.02 -8.95
C ASN A 329 -17.86 -19.37 -9.91
N LEU A 330 -17.51 -19.83 -11.09
CA LEU A 330 -18.39 -20.43 -12.05
C LEU A 330 -18.05 -21.93 -12.16
N GLY A 331 -18.82 -22.76 -11.46
CA GLY A 331 -18.49 -24.19 -11.36
C GLY A 331 -17.11 -24.40 -10.71
N GLY A 332 -16.20 -25.08 -11.38
CA GLY A 332 -14.83 -25.31 -10.92
C GLY A 332 -13.85 -24.18 -11.25
N THR A 333 -14.28 -23.12 -11.90
CA THR A 333 -13.41 -21.99 -12.27
C THR A 333 -13.58 -20.85 -11.29
N LEU A 334 -12.50 -20.46 -10.61
CA LEU A 334 -12.43 -19.25 -9.79
C LEU A 334 -12.41 -18.03 -10.71
N ILE A 335 -13.27 -17.08 -10.43
CA ILE A 335 -13.22 -15.75 -11.02
C ILE A 335 -12.71 -14.78 -9.94
N ALA A 336 -11.68 -14.05 -10.26
CA ALA A 336 -11.01 -13.14 -9.31
C ALA A 336 -10.87 -11.76 -9.93
N LEU A 337 -11.36 -10.75 -9.24
CA LEU A 337 -11.26 -9.35 -9.64
C LEU A 337 -10.37 -8.61 -8.67
N ILE A 338 -9.35 -7.92 -9.17
CA ILE A 338 -8.66 -6.88 -8.41
C ILE A 338 -9.53 -5.62 -8.41
N CYS A 339 -9.89 -5.13 -7.23
CA CYS A 339 -10.71 -3.92 -7.11
C CYS A 339 -10.06 -2.73 -7.86
N ASN A 340 -10.83 -2.11 -8.76
CA ASN A 340 -10.38 -1.13 -9.76
C ASN A 340 -9.35 -1.66 -10.77
N GLY A 341 -9.30 -2.96 -10.99
CA GLY A 341 -8.38 -3.64 -11.88
C GLY A 341 -9.06 -4.63 -12.83
N ALA A 342 -8.26 -5.56 -13.34
CA ALA A 342 -8.68 -6.59 -14.28
C ALA A 342 -9.37 -7.77 -13.59
N VAL A 343 -10.11 -8.54 -14.38
CA VAL A 343 -10.76 -9.79 -14.00
C VAL A 343 -9.92 -10.97 -14.49
N PHE A 344 -9.77 -11.95 -13.65
CA PHE A 344 -8.97 -13.15 -13.91
C PHE A 344 -9.79 -14.41 -13.69
N GLU A 345 -9.39 -15.48 -14.37
CA GLU A 345 -9.92 -16.82 -14.20
C GLU A 345 -8.82 -17.80 -13.81
N TRP A 346 -9.17 -18.75 -12.97
CA TRP A 346 -8.32 -19.88 -12.62
C TRP A 346 -9.16 -21.16 -12.57
N ASP A 347 -8.81 -22.13 -13.43
CA ASP A 347 -9.52 -23.40 -13.54
C ASP A 347 -8.96 -24.43 -12.56
N SER A 348 -9.73 -24.77 -11.53
CA SER A 348 -9.35 -25.79 -10.55
C SER A 348 -9.53 -27.23 -11.06
N ASP A 349 -10.19 -27.40 -12.20
CA ASP A 349 -10.35 -28.70 -12.88
C ASP A 349 -9.22 -28.97 -13.90
N ALA A 350 -8.36 -27.99 -14.16
CA ALA A 350 -7.22 -28.15 -15.06
C ALA A 350 -6.23 -29.19 -14.55
N THR A 351 -5.58 -29.90 -15.46
CA THR A 351 -4.47 -30.78 -15.12
C THR A 351 -3.37 -29.95 -14.47
N ASN A 352 -2.93 -30.34 -13.26
CA ASN A 352 -1.97 -29.57 -12.45
C ASN A 352 -2.44 -28.16 -12.07
N ALA A 353 -3.70 -27.99 -11.76
CA ALA A 353 -4.30 -26.69 -11.38
C ALA A 353 -3.46 -25.93 -10.33
N THR A 354 -2.88 -26.63 -9.35
CA THR A 354 -2.03 -26.04 -8.31
C THR A 354 -0.68 -25.50 -8.81
N SER A 355 -0.29 -25.85 -10.03
CA SER A 355 0.92 -25.33 -10.69
C SER A 355 0.61 -24.26 -11.74
N THR A 356 -0.68 -24.01 -12.01
CA THR A 356 -1.12 -22.99 -12.98
C THR A 356 -1.46 -21.69 -12.26
N ARG A 357 -1.29 -20.59 -12.96
CA ARG A 357 -1.67 -19.26 -12.47
C ARG A 357 -2.96 -18.79 -13.09
N ALA A 358 -3.65 -17.91 -12.40
CA ALA A 358 -4.81 -17.23 -12.97
C ALA A 358 -4.40 -16.38 -14.19
N THR A 359 -5.29 -16.32 -15.16
CA THR A 359 -5.10 -15.57 -16.41
C THR A 359 -6.17 -14.51 -16.58
N VAL A 360 -5.86 -13.44 -17.32
CA VAL A 360 -6.81 -12.37 -17.60
C VAL A 360 -7.94 -12.89 -18.48
N ILE A 361 -9.18 -12.62 -18.12
CA ILE A 361 -10.34 -12.91 -18.97
C ILE A 361 -10.37 -11.91 -20.13
N SER A 362 -10.22 -12.41 -21.36
CA SER A 362 -10.25 -11.59 -22.57
C SER A 362 -11.61 -10.93 -22.75
N GLY A 363 -11.60 -9.60 -22.99
CA GLY A 363 -12.82 -8.82 -23.19
C GLY A 363 -13.53 -8.40 -21.88
N ALA A 364 -13.05 -8.83 -20.71
CA ALA A 364 -13.57 -8.35 -19.45
C ALA A 364 -13.15 -6.89 -19.20
N PRO A 365 -13.93 -6.12 -18.41
CA PRO A 365 -13.55 -4.78 -18.03
C PRO A 365 -12.19 -4.73 -17.31
N THR A 366 -11.41 -3.71 -17.56
CA THR A 366 -10.07 -3.53 -17.00
C THR A 366 -10.04 -2.68 -15.74
N ALA A 367 -11.17 -2.16 -15.30
CA ALA A 367 -11.31 -1.30 -14.13
C ALA A 367 -12.68 -1.48 -13.47
N SER A 368 -12.95 -2.68 -12.98
CA SER A 368 -14.18 -3.01 -12.25
C SER A 368 -13.96 -2.90 -10.75
N ARG A 369 -15.01 -2.52 -10.02
CA ARG A 369 -14.92 -2.34 -8.58
C ARG A 369 -15.33 -3.60 -7.82
N ASP A 370 -16.31 -4.30 -8.33
CA ASP A 370 -16.86 -5.50 -7.72
C ASP A 370 -17.47 -6.40 -8.78
N MET A 371 -17.64 -7.68 -8.47
CA MET A 371 -18.27 -8.64 -9.36
C MET A 371 -19.14 -9.63 -8.59
N LEU A 372 -20.09 -10.19 -9.28
CA LEU A 372 -20.92 -11.31 -8.84
C LEU A 372 -21.11 -12.25 -10.03
N VAL A 373 -20.95 -13.54 -9.81
CA VAL A 373 -21.26 -14.59 -10.78
C VAL A 373 -22.66 -15.12 -10.46
N SER A 374 -23.56 -15.12 -11.44
CA SER A 374 -24.96 -15.53 -11.29
C SER A 374 -25.27 -16.82 -12.05
#